data_686c9a7437c7de7e5f0e40ca0108ce53
#
_entry.id   686c9a7437c7de7e5f0e40ca0108ce53
#
_cell.length_a   1.000
_cell.length_b   1.000
_cell.length_c   1.000
_cell.angle_alpha   90.00
_cell.angle_beta   90.00
_cell.angle_gamma   90.00
#
_symmetry.space_group_name_H-M   'P 1'
#
loop_
_entity.id
_entity.type
_entity.pdbx_description
1 polymer ?
#
loop_
_entity_poly.entity_id
_entity_poly.type
_entity_poly.pdbx_seq_one_letter_code
_entity_poly.pdbx_strand_id
1 'polypeptide(L)'
;MQQNIEIERKFLVTNDSYKQLSTSHYTIQQGYISKDPDRTVRVRIKTLADGTAKAYLTIKSKPNEVGFSRFEWEREIDLADAKELIQLCLPGVIEKTRWLIP
;
A
#
# COMPACT_ATOMS: atom_id res chain seq x y z
N MET A 1 3.94 2.76 23.48
CA MET A 1 3.00 2.75 22.35
C MET A 1 3.69 3.25 21.10
N GLN A 2 3.52 2.55 20.01
CA GLN A 2 4.12 2.95 18.73
C GLN A 2 3.11 3.71 17.88
N GLN A 3 3.60 4.69 17.16
CA GLN A 3 2.81 5.41 16.17
C GLN A 3 3.21 4.97 14.78
N ASN A 4 2.23 4.89 13.91
CA ASN A 4 2.42 4.61 12.50
C ASN A 4 2.53 5.94 11.75
N ILE A 5 3.68 6.21 11.16
CA ILE A 5 3.87 7.41 10.36
C ILE A 5 4.10 7.00 8.93
N GLU A 6 3.25 7.49 8.03
CA GLU A 6 3.38 7.28 6.61
C GLU A 6 4.08 8.48 5.99
N ILE A 7 5.20 8.21 5.32
CA ILE A 7 6.01 9.26 4.72
C ILE A 7 6.09 9.00 3.23
N GLU A 8 5.63 9.96 2.44
CA GLU A 8 5.75 9.92 1.00
C GLU A 8 6.98 10.71 0.57
N ARG A 9 7.58 10.30 -0.56
CA ARG A 9 8.83 10.88 -1.03
C ARG A 9 8.75 12.38 -1.29
N LYS A 10 7.58 12.85 -1.68
CA LYS A 10 7.39 14.28 -1.99
C LYS A 10 7.40 15.17 -0.75
N PHE A 11 7.32 14.61 0.43
CA PHE A 11 7.41 15.40 1.66
C PHE A 11 8.85 15.76 1.94
N LEU A 12 9.07 17.02 2.22
CA LEU A 12 10.39 17.52 2.56
C LEU A 12 10.69 17.21 4.00
N VAL A 13 11.54 16.23 4.21
CA VAL A 13 12.04 15.91 5.54
C VAL A 13 13.45 16.48 5.62
N THR A 14 13.63 17.47 6.47
CA THR A 14 14.89 18.23 6.52
C THR A 14 16.00 17.50 7.27
N ASN A 15 15.65 16.45 8.02
CA ASN A 15 16.65 15.62 8.67
C ASN A 15 16.10 14.21 8.83
N ASP A 16 16.98 13.28 9.17
CA ASP A 16 16.63 11.87 9.29
C ASP A 16 16.48 11.40 10.74
N SER A 17 16.29 12.31 11.68
CA SER A 17 16.19 11.94 13.09
C SER A 17 15.04 10.98 13.37
N TYR A 18 13.92 11.09 12.62
CA TYR A 18 12.80 10.17 12.78
C TYR A 18 13.21 8.72 12.45
N LYS A 19 14.15 8.52 11.54
CA LYS A 19 14.63 7.19 11.19
C LYS A 19 15.40 6.54 12.33
N GLN A 20 16.12 7.34 13.07
CA GLN A 20 16.87 6.86 14.23
C GLN A 20 15.95 6.47 15.39
N LEU A 21 14.80 7.11 15.48
CA LEU A 21 13.79 6.80 16.51
C LEU A 21 12.90 5.64 16.10
N SER A 22 12.94 5.24 14.83
CA SER A 22 12.10 4.18 14.32
C SER A 22 12.62 2.82 14.75
N THR A 23 11.72 1.95 15.27
CA THR A 23 12.06 0.57 15.59
C THR A 23 11.99 -0.33 14.38
N SER A 24 11.18 0.03 13.40
CA SER A 24 11.06 -0.73 12.16
C SER A 24 10.40 0.12 11.09
N HIS A 25 10.48 -0.36 9.87
CA HIS A 25 9.78 0.26 8.76
C HIS A 25 9.40 -0.80 7.74
N TYR A 26 8.50 -0.44 6.84
CA TYR A 26 8.21 -1.22 5.65
C TYR A 26 7.87 -0.30 4.50
N THR A 27 8.07 -0.79 3.29
CA THR A 27 7.71 -0.05 2.09
C THR A 27 6.49 -0.68 1.44
N ILE A 28 5.68 0.16 0.81
CA ILE A 28 4.53 -0.27 0.04
C ILE A 28 4.68 0.28 -1.36
N GLN A 29 4.57 -0.62 -2.35
CA GLN A 29 4.40 -0.26 -3.73
C GLN A 29 3.00 -0.66 -4.13
N GLN A 30 2.20 0.25 -4.67
CA GLN A 30 0.82 -0.05 -5.02
C GLN A 30 0.37 0.71 -6.25
N GLY A 31 -0.56 0.09 -6.97
CA GLY A 31 -1.19 0.69 -8.12
C GLY A 31 -2.59 0.14 -8.29
N TYR A 32 -3.37 0.78 -9.16
CA TYR A 32 -4.74 0.39 -9.46
C TYR A 32 -4.83 -0.13 -10.88
N ILE A 33 -5.34 -1.35 -11.02
CA ILE A 33 -5.74 -1.89 -12.31
C ILE A 33 -7.05 -1.25 -12.75
N SER A 34 -7.94 -0.96 -11.79
CA SER A 34 -9.19 -0.26 -12.05
C SER A 34 -9.42 0.78 -10.96
N LYS A 35 -9.74 2.01 -11.38
CA LYS A 35 -10.16 3.11 -10.51
C LYS A 35 -11.65 3.39 -10.63
N ASP A 36 -12.40 2.52 -11.30
CA ASP A 36 -13.85 2.64 -11.42
C ASP A 36 -14.46 2.66 -10.02
N PRO A 37 -15.25 3.69 -9.66
CA PRO A 37 -15.84 3.76 -8.32
C PRO A 37 -16.69 2.55 -7.96
N ASP A 38 -17.25 1.86 -8.96
CA ASP A 38 -18.09 0.69 -8.72
C ASP A 38 -17.27 -0.57 -8.49
N ARG A 39 -16.02 -0.58 -8.93
CA ARG A 39 -15.14 -1.74 -8.79
C ARG A 39 -13.68 -1.31 -8.86
N THR A 40 -13.10 -1.00 -7.73
CA THR A 40 -11.68 -0.70 -7.69
C THR A 40 -10.87 -1.99 -7.55
N VAL A 41 -9.75 -2.07 -8.25
CA VAL A 41 -8.84 -3.21 -8.18
C VAL A 41 -7.45 -2.68 -7.94
N ARG A 42 -6.87 -3.03 -6.78
CA ARG A 42 -5.56 -2.54 -6.33
C ARG A 42 -4.60 -3.71 -6.14
N VAL A 43 -3.38 -3.54 -6.60
CA VAL A 43 -2.27 -4.45 -6.32
C VAL A 43 -1.32 -3.74 -5.37
N ARG A 44 -0.91 -4.43 -4.31
CA ARG A 44 0.01 -3.87 -3.32
C ARG A 44 1.10 -4.88 -3.00
N ILE A 45 2.34 -4.41 -2.99
CA ILE A 45 3.49 -5.18 -2.53
C ILE A 45 4.03 -4.51 -1.28
N LYS A 46 4.10 -5.26 -0.19
CA LYS A 46 4.63 -4.78 1.08
C LYS A 46 5.95 -5.47 1.35
N THR A 47 7.00 -4.67 1.54
CA THR A 47 8.34 -5.19 1.82
C THR A 47 8.78 -4.75 3.20
N LEU A 48 9.10 -5.72 4.04
CA LEU A 48 9.56 -5.48 5.41
C LEU A 48 11.04 -5.07 5.41
N ALA A 49 11.49 -4.54 6.54
CA ALA A 49 12.87 -4.10 6.70
C ALA A 49 13.89 -5.23 6.50
N ASP A 50 13.52 -6.47 6.78
CA ASP A 50 14.37 -7.65 6.61
C ASP A 50 14.41 -8.15 5.17
N GLY A 51 13.68 -7.52 4.24
CA GLY A 51 13.61 -7.92 2.85
C GLY A 51 12.46 -8.86 2.52
N THR A 52 11.71 -9.34 3.51
CA THR A 52 10.56 -10.19 3.27
C THR A 52 9.46 -9.39 2.58
N ALA A 53 8.92 -9.92 1.49
CA ALA A 53 7.87 -9.23 0.75
C ALA A 53 6.62 -10.10 0.62
N LYS A 54 5.47 -9.45 0.72
CA LYS A 54 4.16 -10.07 0.49
C LYS A 54 3.34 -9.18 -0.43
N ALA A 55 2.48 -9.79 -1.20
CA ALA A 55 1.66 -9.06 -2.16
C ALA A 55 0.19 -9.41 -1.99
N TYR A 56 -0.67 -8.42 -2.30
CA TYR A 56 -2.10 -8.53 -2.11
C TYR A 56 -2.84 -7.95 -3.30
N LEU A 57 -3.93 -8.61 -3.65
CA LEU A 57 -4.89 -8.10 -4.62
C LEU A 57 -6.17 -7.75 -3.85
N THR A 58 -6.63 -6.51 -3.98
CA THR A 58 -7.81 -6.01 -3.28
C THR A 58 -8.82 -5.52 -4.28
N ILE A 59 -10.06 -5.98 -4.15
CA ILE A 59 -11.17 -5.56 -4.98
C ILE A 59 -12.24 -5.00 -4.06
N LYS A 60 -12.71 -3.79 -4.37
CA LYS A 60 -13.77 -3.13 -3.61
C LYS A 60 -14.89 -2.74 -4.54
N SER A 61 -16.11 -2.99 -4.10
CA SER A 61 -17.29 -2.56 -4.84
C SER A 61 -17.73 -1.16 -4.37
N LYS A 62 -18.65 -0.59 -5.13
CA LYS A 62 -19.34 0.63 -4.74
C LYS A 62 -20.10 0.41 -3.44
N PRO A 63 -20.16 1.40 -2.53
CA PRO A 63 -21.00 1.31 -1.34
C PRO A 63 -22.46 1.07 -1.72
N ASN A 64 -23.19 0.29 -0.90
CA ASN A 64 -24.61 0.07 -1.16
C ASN A 64 -25.40 1.36 -0.94
N GLU A 65 -26.69 1.33 -1.28
CA GLU A 65 -27.56 2.52 -1.19
C GLU A 65 -27.70 3.04 0.23
N VAL A 66 -27.52 2.21 1.22
CA VAL A 66 -27.51 2.63 2.62
C VAL A 66 -26.24 3.42 2.95
N GLY A 67 -25.21 3.28 2.12
CA GLY A 67 -24.06 4.15 2.15
C GLY A 67 -22.94 3.76 3.10
N PHE A 68 -23.09 2.72 3.86
CA PHE A 68 -22.14 2.44 4.93
C PHE A 68 -21.36 1.14 4.79
N SER A 69 -21.76 0.27 3.90
CA SER A 69 -21.01 -0.94 3.68
C SER A 69 -20.71 -1.13 2.21
N ARG A 70 -19.55 -1.66 1.94
CA ARG A 70 -19.14 -2.03 0.60
C ARG A 70 -18.51 -3.41 0.68
N PHE A 71 -18.68 -4.18 -0.37
CA PHE A 71 -17.98 -5.45 -0.49
C PHE A 71 -16.49 -5.17 -0.64
N GLU A 72 -15.69 -5.89 0.12
CA GLU A 72 -14.23 -5.83 0.02
C GLU A 72 -13.70 -7.25 0.01
N TRP A 73 -12.87 -7.53 -0.99
CA TRP A 73 -12.25 -8.84 -1.16
C TRP A 73 -10.76 -8.63 -1.26
N GLU A 74 -10.00 -9.37 -0.46
CA GLU A 74 -8.56 -9.27 -0.49
C GLU A 74 -7.95 -10.65 -0.34
N ARG A 75 -6.91 -10.92 -1.14
CA ARG A 75 -6.16 -12.17 -1.07
C ARG A 75 -4.68 -11.87 -1.24
N GLU A 76 -3.87 -12.66 -0.53
CA GLU A 76 -2.44 -12.67 -0.78
C GLU A 76 -2.20 -13.37 -2.11
N ILE A 77 -1.29 -12.82 -2.92
CA ILE A 77 -0.92 -13.38 -4.23
C ILE A 77 0.58 -13.55 -4.29
N ASP A 78 1.05 -14.35 -5.24
CA ASP A 78 2.47 -14.55 -5.46
C ASP A 78 3.16 -13.23 -5.82
N LEU A 79 4.34 -13.03 -5.28
CA LEU A 79 5.12 -11.82 -5.53
C LEU A 79 5.44 -11.65 -7.01
N ALA A 80 5.76 -12.75 -7.71
CA ALA A 80 6.04 -12.69 -9.15
C ALA A 80 4.82 -12.20 -9.93
N ASP A 81 3.64 -12.69 -9.60
CA ASP A 81 2.40 -12.24 -10.23
C ASP A 81 2.14 -10.76 -9.93
N ALA A 82 2.37 -10.35 -8.69
CA ALA A 82 2.16 -8.96 -8.30
C ALA A 82 3.05 -8.01 -9.09
N LYS A 83 4.30 -8.37 -9.31
CA LYS A 83 5.22 -7.54 -10.09
C LYS A 83 4.76 -7.35 -11.53
N GLU A 84 4.20 -8.38 -12.12
CA GLU A 84 3.61 -8.28 -13.46
C GLU A 84 2.34 -7.43 -13.44
N LEU A 85 1.48 -7.63 -12.44
CA LEU A 85 0.24 -6.88 -12.34
C LEU A 85 0.50 -5.39 -12.10
N ILE A 86 1.55 -5.03 -11.36
CA ILE A 86 1.93 -3.63 -11.16
C ILE A 86 2.20 -2.95 -12.51
N GLN A 87 2.79 -3.67 -13.46
CA GLN A 87 3.06 -3.12 -14.80
C GLN A 87 1.80 -2.87 -15.60
N LEU A 88 0.71 -3.56 -15.27
CA LEU A 88 -0.59 -3.37 -15.93
C LEU A 88 -1.42 -2.26 -15.27
N CYS A 89 -0.95 -1.71 -14.15
CA CYS A 89 -1.68 -0.70 -13.43
C CYS A 89 -1.79 0.60 -14.22
N LEU A 90 -2.85 1.34 -13.95
CA LEU A 90 -3.03 2.68 -14.47
C LEU A 90 -1.89 3.57 -13.98
N PRO A 91 -1.61 4.68 -14.69
CA PRO A 91 -0.61 5.64 -14.21
C PRO A 91 -0.90 6.10 -12.79
N GLY A 92 0.16 6.33 -12.01
CA GLY A 92 0.01 6.73 -10.62
C GLY A 92 0.39 5.65 -9.63
N VAL A 93 1.16 4.64 -10.06
CA VAL A 93 1.77 3.71 -9.10
C VAL A 93 2.59 4.51 -8.11
N ILE A 94 2.39 4.25 -6.84
CA ILE A 94 3.09 4.98 -5.78
C ILE A 94 3.94 4.03 -4.95
N GLU A 95 4.98 4.61 -4.34
CA GLU A 95 5.79 3.95 -3.33
C GLU A 95 5.78 4.81 -2.08
N LYS A 96 5.58 4.19 -0.93
CA LYS A 96 5.63 4.87 0.36
C LYS A 96 6.36 4.02 1.37
N THR A 97 6.98 4.70 2.33
CA THR A 97 7.61 4.04 3.47
C THR A 97 6.83 4.40 4.71
N ARG A 98 6.45 3.39 5.48
CA ARG A 98 5.76 3.59 6.74
C ARG A 98 6.72 3.24 7.87
N TRP A 99 6.93 4.18 8.77
CA TRP A 99 7.85 4.05 9.89
C TRP A 99 7.06 3.84 11.17
N LEU A 100 7.49 2.87 11.97
CA LEU A 100 6.91 2.61 13.29
C LEU A 100 7.78 3.29 14.31
N ILE A 101 7.22 4.27 15.00
CA ILE A 101 7.95 5.08 15.99
C ILE A 101 7.39 4.78 17.38
N PRO A 102 8.26 4.40 18.33
CA PRO A 102 7.84 4.11 19.70
C PRO A 102 7.14 5.28 20.39
#